data_6533881ee09c4a601cad0ad30fe321cf
#
_entry.id   6533881ee09c4a601cad0ad30fe321cf
#
_cell.length_a   1.000
_cell.length_b   1.000
_cell.length_c   1.000
_cell.angle_alpha   90.00
_cell.angle_beta   90.00
_cell.angle_gamma   90.00
#
_symmetry.space_group_name_H-M   'P 1'
#
loop_
_entity.id
_entity.type
_entity.pdbx_description
1 polymer ?
#
loop_
_entity_poly.entity_id
_entity_poly.type
_entity_poly.pdbx_seq_one_letter_code
_entity_poly.pdbx_strand_id
1 'polypeptide(L)'
;ADENIVNEQISFILGKNYVLTFQEAEGDVFDSLRDRIRNAKGRVRQHGSDYLLYALIDSIVDHYYAIIETMGNKVEELEDQLFEGIREDEITNQIQVLKREILKIRRAIFPLREIINRIEKSESKLIEDKTQRYFSDVYDHVIQISETIEIYREMIWSLMDMYMTNISNKMNEVMKVLTIIATIFIPLTFIAGIYGMNFEYIPELQLKNGYFYIWGLMILIFIGMLYYFKRKKWL
;
A
#
# COMPACT_ATOMS: atom_id res chain seq x y z
N ALA A 1 3.04 17.59 6.90
CA ALA A 1 3.77 17.23 8.11
C ALA A 1 3.87 15.73 8.12
N ASP A 2 5.08 15.19 8.17
CA ASP A 2 5.32 13.74 8.33
C ASP A 2 4.79 13.35 9.72
N GLU A 3 3.57 12.90 9.79
CA GLU A 3 3.01 12.24 10.98
C GLU A 3 3.59 10.83 11.07
N ASN A 4 4.85 10.77 11.48
CA ASN A 4 5.49 9.48 11.76
C ASN A 4 4.82 8.85 12.98
N ILE A 5 4.25 7.66 12.83
CA ILE A 5 3.76 6.85 13.93
C ILE A 5 4.92 6.58 14.88
N VAL A 6 4.80 7.08 16.12
CA VAL A 6 5.75 6.84 17.21
C VAL A 6 5.14 5.83 18.16
N ASN A 7 5.88 4.77 18.48
CA ASN A 7 5.46 3.81 19.48
C ASN A 7 6.01 4.23 20.85
N GLU A 8 5.14 4.22 21.83
CA GLU A 8 5.47 4.47 23.24
C GLU A 8 5.08 3.27 24.08
N GLN A 9 5.89 2.95 25.06
CA GLN A 9 5.56 1.92 26.04
C GLN A 9 4.84 2.54 27.24
N ILE A 10 3.66 1.98 27.57
CA ILE A 10 2.91 2.32 28.76
C ILE A 10 2.86 1.11 29.68
N SER A 11 3.27 1.29 30.94
CA SER A 11 3.23 0.24 31.96
C SER A 11 2.18 0.54 33.02
N PHE A 12 1.41 -0.48 33.40
CA PHE A 12 0.38 -0.37 34.42
C PHE A 12 0.67 -1.30 35.59
N ILE A 13 0.46 -0.79 36.82
CA ILE A 13 0.48 -1.60 38.05
C ILE A 13 -0.87 -1.42 38.72
N LEU A 14 -1.63 -2.53 38.80
CA LEU A 14 -2.91 -2.59 39.49
C LEU A 14 -2.71 -2.97 40.95
N GLY A 15 -3.16 -2.13 41.84
CA GLY A 15 -3.28 -2.42 43.26
C GLY A 15 -4.74 -2.45 43.71
N LYS A 16 -4.98 -2.82 44.96
CA LYS A 16 -6.35 -2.96 45.52
C LYS A 16 -7.18 -1.67 45.39
N ASN A 17 -6.56 -0.48 45.56
CA ASN A 17 -7.24 0.81 45.58
C ASN A 17 -6.54 1.86 44.67
N TYR A 18 -5.60 1.45 43.82
CA TYR A 18 -4.85 2.37 42.97
C TYR A 18 -4.42 1.70 41.65
N VAL A 19 -4.16 2.52 40.64
CA VAL A 19 -3.47 2.15 39.41
C VAL A 19 -2.30 3.11 39.24
N LEU A 20 -1.08 2.59 39.07
CA LEU A 20 0.08 3.39 38.67
C LEU A 20 0.31 3.24 37.17
N THR A 21 0.58 4.36 36.52
CA THR A 21 0.91 4.39 35.09
C THR A 21 2.29 4.99 34.90
N PHE A 22 3.10 4.38 34.04
CA PHE A 22 4.42 4.87 33.66
C PHE A 22 4.45 5.00 32.14
N GLN A 23 4.94 6.15 31.67
CA GLN A 23 5.02 6.53 30.26
C GLN A 23 6.43 7.00 29.94
N GLU A 24 6.87 6.84 28.68
CA GLU A 24 8.21 7.22 28.23
C GLU A 24 8.26 8.66 27.72
N ALA A 25 7.15 9.18 27.18
CA ALA A 25 7.08 10.51 26.58
C ALA A 25 6.08 11.42 27.30
N GLU A 26 6.23 12.73 27.11
CA GLU A 26 5.24 13.72 27.53
C GLU A 26 4.03 13.70 26.59
N GLY A 27 2.84 13.79 27.14
CA GLY A 27 1.58 13.69 26.41
C GLY A 27 1.03 12.26 26.43
N ASP A 28 -0.29 12.13 26.40
CA ASP A 28 -0.95 10.82 26.37
C ASP A 28 -2.38 10.90 25.84
N VAL A 29 -3.02 9.74 25.70
CA VAL A 29 -4.39 9.59 25.19
C VAL A 29 -5.45 9.65 26.30
N PHE A 30 -5.10 10.01 27.54
CA PHE A 30 -5.96 9.88 28.71
C PHE A 30 -6.69 11.17 29.11
N ASP A 31 -6.59 12.26 28.38
CA ASP A 31 -7.21 13.54 28.77
C ASP A 31 -8.73 13.44 28.90
N SER A 32 -9.40 12.76 27.97
CA SER A 32 -10.83 12.49 28.06
C SER A 32 -11.20 11.71 29.32
N LEU A 33 -10.41 10.69 29.68
CA LEU A 33 -10.62 9.92 30.89
C LEU A 33 -10.36 10.76 32.15
N ARG A 34 -9.30 11.59 32.19
CA ARG A 34 -9.02 12.53 33.28
C ARG A 34 -10.17 13.48 33.51
N ASP A 35 -10.75 14.02 32.44
CA ASP A 35 -11.91 14.92 32.52
C ASP A 35 -13.15 14.21 33.06
N ARG A 36 -13.38 12.96 32.66
CA ARG A 36 -14.44 12.12 33.24
C ARG A 36 -14.24 11.90 34.73
N ILE A 37 -13.00 11.65 35.17
CA ILE A 37 -12.67 11.49 36.59
C ILE A 37 -12.86 12.79 37.34
N ARG A 38 -12.32 13.93 36.85
CA ARG A 38 -12.41 15.24 37.53
C ARG A 38 -13.84 15.71 37.69
N ASN A 39 -14.64 15.57 36.65
CA ASN A 39 -16.02 16.04 36.60
C ASN A 39 -17.05 15.03 37.13
N ALA A 40 -16.61 13.91 37.70
CA ALA A 40 -17.45 12.82 38.17
C ALA A 40 -18.46 12.31 37.12
N LYS A 41 -18.10 12.38 35.83
CA LYS A 41 -18.92 11.90 34.73
C LYS A 41 -18.70 10.40 34.48
N GLY A 42 -19.80 9.68 34.26
CA GLY A 42 -19.76 8.24 33.97
C GLY A 42 -19.51 7.39 35.18
N ARG A 43 -19.08 6.14 34.95
CA ARG A 43 -18.99 5.07 35.99
C ARG A 43 -17.63 5.00 36.68
N VAL A 44 -16.60 5.72 36.20
CA VAL A 44 -15.20 5.54 36.66
C VAL A 44 -15.05 5.76 38.18
N ARG A 45 -15.80 6.70 38.77
CA ARG A 45 -15.76 6.94 40.22
C ARG A 45 -16.68 6.01 41.04
N GLN A 46 -17.50 5.22 40.39
CA GLN A 46 -18.46 4.32 41.05
C GLN A 46 -17.93 2.87 41.17
N HIS A 47 -16.80 2.58 40.48
CA HIS A 47 -16.16 1.28 40.43
C HIS A 47 -14.77 1.31 41.08
N GLY A 48 -14.16 0.16 41.21
CA GLY A 48 -12.84 -0.04 41.79
C GLY A 48 -11.68 0.36 40.85
N SER A 49 -10.48 0.12 41.35
CA SER A 49 -9.22 0.35 40.60
C SER A 49 -9.11 -0.52 39.34
N ASP A 50 -9.72 -1.68 39.34
CA ASP A 50 -9.81 -2.60 38.20
C ASP A 50 -10.58 -1.98 37.02
N TYR A 51 -11.70 -1.29 37.28
CA TYR A 51 -12.45 -0.57 36.27
C TYR A 51 -11.66 0.63 35.73
N LEU A 52 -10.85 1.30 36.56
CA LEU A 52 -9.96 2.35 36.11
C LEU A 52 -8.89 1.80 35.16
N LEU A 53 -8.31 0.63 35.48
CA LEU A 53 -7.36 -0.04 34.59
C LEU A 53 -8.02 -0.38 33.23
N TYR A 54 -9.24 -0.95 33.27
CA TYR A 54 -10.01 -1.19 32.07
C TYR A 54 -10.17 0.11 31.25
N ALA A 55 -10.62 1.20 31.87
CA ALA A 55 -10.87 2.46 31.17
C ALA A 55 -9.60 3.10 30.58
N LEU A 56 -8.43 2.88 31.20
CA LEU A 56 -7.14 3.30 30.64
C LEU A 56 -6.78 2.48 29.40
N ILE A 57 -6.93 1.17 29.45
CA ILE A 57 -6.65 0.29 28.31
C ILE A 57 -7.64 0.55 27.16
N ASP A 58 -8.91 0.71 27.48
CA ASP A 58 -9.98 1.06 26.54
C ASP A 58 -9.66 2.38 25.78
N SER A 59 -9.19 3.41 26.51
CA SER A 59 -8.76 4.67 25.87
C SER A 59 -7.59 4.50 24.90
N ILE A 60 -6.68 3.57 25.14
CA ILE A 60 -5.60 3.24 24.22
C ILE A 60 -6.15 2.53 22.98
N VAL A 61 -7.06 1.59 23.17
CA VAL A 61 -7.70 0.82 22.09
C VAL A 61 -8.54 1.74 21.21
N ASP A 62 -9.29 2.67 21.81
CA ASP A 62 -10.04 3.70 21.08
C ASP A 62 -9.12 4.55 20.20
N HIS A 63 -7.92 4.86 20.68
CA HIS A 63 -6.95 5.63 19.89
C HIS A 63 -6.42 4.84 18.68
N TYR A 64 -6.30 3.53 18.79
CA TYR A 64 -5.94 2.69 17.64
C TYR A 64 -6.98 2.73 16.53
N TYR A 65 -8.28 2.86 16.84
CA TYR A 65 -9.31 3.02 15.80
C TYR A 65 -9.08 4.29 14.95
N ALA A 66 -8.73 5.41 15.58
CA ALA A 66 -8.42 6.65 14.86
C ALA A 66 -7.18 6.51 13.95
N ILE A 67 -6.15 5.79 14.43
CA ILE A 67 -4.96 5.51 13.63
C ILE A 67 -5.30 4.63 12.43
N ILE A 68 -6.13 3.59 12.62
CA ILE A 68 -6.55 2.68 11.55
C ILE A 68 -7.41 3.37 10.52
N GLU A 69 -8.32 4.25 10.92
CA GLU A 69 -9.11 5.07 10.01
C GLU A 69 -8.21 5.95 9.13
N THR A 70 -7.22 6.60 9.75
CA THR A 70 -6.23 7.39 9.00
C THR A 70 -5.43 6.54 8.02
N MET A 71 -5.06 5.31 8.42
CA MET A 71 -4.36 4.37 7.52
C MET A 71 -5.24 3.91 6.36
N GLY A 72 -6.53 3.65 6.62
CA GLY A 72 -7.50 3.31 5.57
C GLY A 72 -7.58 4.39 4.51
N ASN A 73 -7.75 5.65 4.94
CA ASN A 73 -7.80 6.79 4.02
C ASN A 73 -6.52 6.92 3.16
N LYS A 74 -5.34 6.70 3.77
CA LYS A 74 -4.06 6.72 3.02
C LYS A 74 -3.95 5.57 2.00
N VAL A 75 -4.49 4.40 2.31
CA VAL A 75 -4.50 3.25 1.39
C VAL A 75 -5.44 3.51 0.23
N GLU A 76 -6.64 4.03 0.48
CA GLU A 76 -7.60 4.41 -0.56
C GLU A 76 -7.06 5.52 -1.47
N GLU A 77 -6.46 6.56 -0.89
CA GLU A 77 -5.83 7.63 -1.67
C GLU A 77 -4.72 7.11 -2.58
N LEU A 78 -3.92 6.17 -2.10
CA LEU A 78 -2.86 5.55 -2.89
C LEU A 78 -3.42 4.68 -4.02
N GLU A 79 -4.54 3.99 -3.79
CA GLU A 79 -5.25 3.22 -4.80
C GLU A 79 -5.76 4.13 -5.92
N ASP A 80 -6.40 5.23 -5.58
CA ASP A 80 -6.89 6.23 -6.54
C ASP A 80 -5.75 6.82 -7.39
N GLN A 81 -4.62 7.17 -6.76
CA GLN A 81 -3.43 7.67 -7.46
C GLN A 81 -2.85 6.66 -8.47
N LEU A 82 -2.91 5.36 -8.15
CA LEU A 82 -2.49 4.28 -9.06
C LEU A 82 -3.39 4.16 -10.28
N PHE A 83 -4.70 4.35 -10.11
CA PHE A 83 -5.67 4.33 -11.20
C PHE A 83 -5.54 5.57 -12.10
N GLU A 84 -5.25 6.74 -11.53
CA GLU A 84 -5.08 7.99 -12.26
C GLU A 84 -3.74 8.10 -13.01
N GLY A 85 -2.81 7.21 -12.74
CA GLY A 85 -1.51 7.15 -13.44
C GLY A 85 -0.54 8.27 -13.04
N ILE A 86 -0.62 8.75 -11.80
CA ILE A 86 0.25 9.78 -11.23
C ILE A 86 1.69 9.23 -11.05
N ARG A 87 2.67 10.13 -11.03
CA ARG A 87 4.13 9.94 -10.98
C ARG A 87 4.62 8.66 -10.28
N GLU A 88 5.22 7.76 -11.05
CA GLU A 88 5.65 6.43 -10.63
C GLU A 88 6.64 6.41 -9.46
N ASP A 89 7.56 7.36 -9.38
CA ASP A 89 8.59 7.42 -8.31
C ASP A 89 7.98 7.75 -6.95
N GLU A 90 6.93 8.56 -6.92
CA GLU A 90 6.25 8.99 -5.71
C GLU A 90 5.40 7.87 -5.10
N ILE A 91 4.73 7.09 -5.95
CA ILE A 91 3.89 5.94 -5.56
C ILE A 91 4.71 4.86 -4.86
N THR A 92 5.89 4.51 -5.41
CA THR A 92 6.76 3.49 -4.80
C THR A 92 7.18 3.88 -3.38
N ASN A 93 7.52 5.15 -3.18
CA ASN A 93 7.91 5.64 -1.85
C ASN A 93 6.72 5.60 -0.88
N GLN A 94 5.52 6.00 -1.32
CA GLN A 94 4.31 5.97 -0.51
C GLN A 94 3.94 4.54 -0.09
N ILE A 95 3.99 3.56 -1.01
CA ILE A 95 3.78 2.13 -0.69
C ILE A 95 4.76 1.67 0.39
N GLN A 96 6.04 2.03 0.30
CA GLN A 96 7.04 1.63 1.28
C GLN A 96 6.84 2.30 2.64
N VAL A 97 6.39 3.56 2.67
CA VAL A 97 6.05 4.27 3.90
C VAL A 97 4.88 3.59 4.59
N LEU A 98 3.77 3.39 3.88
CA LEU A 98 2.58 2.72 4.42
C LEU A 98 2.87 1.31 4.92
N LYS A 99 3.68 0.54 4.19
CA LYS A 99 4.12 -0.79 4.62
C LYS A 99 4.86 -0.73 5.96
N ARG A 100 5.74 0.25 6.15
CA ARG A 100 6.47 0.44 7.41
C ARG A 100 5.56 0.87 8.55
N GLU A 101 4.60 1.76 8.29
CA GLU A 101 3.62 2.22 9.27
C GLU A 101 2.73 1.06 9.75
N ILE A 102 2.17 0.27 8.84
CA ILE A 102 1.38 -0.92 9.19
C ILE A 102 2.17 -1.92 10.02
N LEU A 103 3.43 -2.18 9.68
CA LEU A 103 4.28 -3.07 10.46
C LEU A 103 4.55 -2.54 11.88
N LYS A 104 4.66 -1.22 12.07
CA LYS A 104 4.79 -0.60 13.40
C LYS A 104 3.52 -0.81 14.22
N ILE A 105 2.34 -0.52 13.66
CA ILE A 105 1.06 -0.70 14.34
C ILE A 105 0.85 -2.17 14.71
N ARG A 106 1.09 -3.07 13.78
CA ARG A 106 1.00 -4.51 14.01
C ARG A 106 1.84 -4.97 15.20
N ARG A 107 3.10 -4.50 15.28
CA ARG A 107 4.00 -4.85 16.40
C ARG A 107 3.52 -4.35 17.75
N ALA A 108 2.76 -3.25 17.78
CA ALA A 108 2.18 -2.72 19.00
C ALA A 108 0.91 -3.50 19.44
N ILE A 109 0.06 -3.88 18.49
CA ILE A 109 -1.24 -4.50 18.76
C ILE A 109 -1.13 -5.99 19.09
N PHE A 110 -0.21 -6.73 18.51
CA PHE A 110 -0.07 -8.16 18.79
C PHE A 110 0.19 -8.48 20.27
N PRO A 111 1.12 -7.79 20.95
CA PRO A 111 1.32 -7.99 22.39
C PRO A 111 0.11 -7.53 23.22
N LEU A 112 -0.57 -6.47 22.80
CA LEU A 112 -1.76 -5.97 23.50
C LEU A 112 -2.88 -7.02 23.53
N ARG A 113 -3.13 -7.69 22.42
CA ARG A 113 -4.08 -8.81 22.36
C ARG A 113 -3.78 -9.90 23.39
N GLU A 114 -2.50 -10.29 23.49
CA GLU A 114 -2.07 -11.31 24.45
C GLU A 114 -2.24 -10.84 25.90
N ILE A 115 -1.91 -9.60 26.19
CA ILE A 115 -2.07 -9.01 27.51
C ILE A 115 -3.55 -9.01 27.93
N ILE A 116 -4.45 -8.54 27.05
CA ILE A 116 -5.88 -8.48 27.36
C ILE A 116 -6.47 -9.88 27.54
N ASN A 117 -6.11 -10.85 26.69
CA ASN A 117 -6.51 -12.24 26.86
C ASN A 117 -6.06 -12.83 28.20
N ARG A 118 -4.85 -12.50 28.67
CA ARG A 118 -4.37 -12.91 30.00
C ARG A 118 -5.12 -12.24 31.13
N ILE A 119 -5.47 -10.97 30.99
CA ILE A 119 -6.26 -10.25 32.01
C ILE A 119 -7.67 -10.83 32.09
N GLU A 120 -8.33 -11.08 30.93
CA GLU A 120 -9.66 -11.67 30.86
C GLU A 120 -9.72 -13.05 31.53
N LYS A 121 -8.69 -13.88 31.35
CA LYS A 121 -8.60 -15.24 31.91
C LYS A 121 -7.97 -15.28 33.30
N SER A 122 -7.65 -14.12 33.87
CA SER A 122 -6.98 -14.05 35.18
C SER A 122 -7.96 -14.37 36.31
N GLU A 123 -7.57 -15.27 37.19
CA GLU A 123 -8.25 -15.55 38.48
C GLU A 123 -7.82 -14.56 39.56
N SER A 124 -7.32 -13.40 39.24
CA SER A 124 -6.83 -12.41 40.19
C SER A 124 -7.96 -11.82 40.99
N LYS A 125 -7.84 -11.85 42.33
CA LYS A 125 -8.77 -11.16 43.22
C LYS A 125 -8.80 -9.63 43.11
N LEU A 126 -7.92 -9.06 42.31
CA LEU A 126 -7.86 -7.62 42.04
C LEU A 126 -8.82 -7.19 40.93
N ILE A 127 -9.41 -8.12 40.18
CA ILE A 127 -10.36 -7.86 39.11
C ILE A 127 -11.70 -8.48 39.48
N GLU A 128 -12.75 -7.67 39.53
CA GLU A 128 -14.11 -8.13 39.82
C GLU A 128 -14.73 -8.80 38.56
N ASP A 129 -15.60 -9.78 38.74
CA ASP A 129 -16.31 -10.48 37.63
C ASP A 129 -17.05 -9.51 36.69
N LYS A 130 -17.54 -8.39 37.26
CA LYS A 130 -18.19 -7.34 36.44
C LYS A 130 -17.22 -6.64 35.52
N THR A 131 -16.01 -6.38 35.98
CA THR A 131 -14.96 -5.71 35.22
C THR A 131 -14.37 -6.66 34.16
N GLN A 132 -14.34 -7.95 34.45
CA GLN A 132 -13.87 -8.97 33.53
C GLN A 132 -14.66 -8.97 32.21
N ARG A 133 -15.97 -8.71 32.24
CA ARG A 133 -16.81 -8.57 31.06
C ARG A 133 -16.40 -7.38 30.17
N TYR A 134 -15.98 -6.28 30.77
CA TYR A 134 -15.47 -5.13 30.02
C TYR A 134 -14.13 -5.45 29.33
N PHE A 135 -13.28 -6.27 29.94
CA PHE A 135 -12.06 -6.74 29.27
C PHE A 135 -12.35 -7.68 28.09
N SER A 136 -13.44 -8.46 28.13
CA SER A 136 -13.89 -9.25 27.00
C SER A 136 -14.29 -8.35 25.81
N ASP A 137 -15.03 -7.27 26.07
CA ASP A 137 -15.40 -6.30 25.04
C ASP A 137 -14.13 -5.64 24.41
N VAL A 138 -13.16 -5.27 25.24
CA VAL A 138 -11.86 -4.72 24.76
C VAL A 138 -11.09 -5.75 23.94
N TYR A 139 -11.13 -7.02 24.33
CA TYR A 139 -10.50 -8.11 23.60
C TYR A 139 -11.07 -8.24 22.17
N ASP A 140 -12.39 -8.19 22.04
CA ASP A 140 -13.07 -8.23 20.74
C ASP A 140 -12.69 -7.02 19.88
N HIS A 141 -12.61 -5.82 20.45
CA HIS A 141 -12.13 -4.62 19.76
C HIS A 141 -10.70 -4.80 19.24
N VAL A 142 -9.79 -5.36 20.05
CA VAL A 142 -8.40 -5.59 19.62
C VAL A 142 -8.30 -6.66 18.54
N ILE A 143 -9.16 -7.68 18.56
CA ILE A 143 -9.27 -8.64 17.45
C ILE A 143 -9.67 -7.92 16.16
N GLN A 144 -10.74 -7.13 16.18
CA GLN A 144 -11.22 -6.39 15.02
C GLN A 144 -10.14 -5.46 14.46
N ILE A 145 -9.44 -4.73 15.33
CA ILE A 145 -8.29 -3.90 14.95
C ILE A 145 -7.20 -4.73 14.26
N SER A 146 -6.85 -5.88 14.85
CA SER A 146 -5.83 -6.77 14.30
C SER A 146 -6.20 -7.31 12.91
N GLU A 147 -7.46 -7.69 12.73
CA GLU A 147 -7.99 -8.16 11.44
C GLU A 147 -7.96 -7.03 10.39
N THR A 148 -8.35 -5.82 10.75
CA THR A 148 -8.31 -4.67 9.85
C THR A 148 -6.87 -4.35 9.39
N ILE A 149 -5.89 -4.46 10.30
CA ILE A 149 -4.48 -4.28 9.95
C ILE A 149 -4.00 -5.34 8.95
N GLU A 150 -4.41 -6.60 9.12
CA GLU A 150 -4.06 -7.64 8.16
C GLU A 150 -4.70 -7.38 6.79
N ILE A 151 -5.94 -6.89 6.74
CA ILE A 151 -6.61 -6.48 5.49
C ILE A 151 -5.82 -5.35 4.81
N TYR A 152 -5.45 -4.29 5.53
CA TYR A 152 -4.69 -3.19 4.94
C TYR A 152 -3.30 -3.63 4.47
N ARG A 153 -2.66 -4.56 5.19
CA ARG A 153 -1.42 -5.17 4.74
C ARG A 153 -1.60 -5.87 3.39
N GLU A 154 -2.65 -6.67 3.24
CA GLU A 154 -2.95 -7.38 1.98
C GLU A 154 -3.28 -6.40 0.85
N MET A 155 -4.03 -5.34 1.14
CA MET A 155 -4.32 -4.27 0.16
C MET A 155 -3.03 -3.62 -0.34
N ILE A 156 -2.10 -3.25 0.55
CA ILE A 156 -0.81 -2.65 0.16
C ILE A 156 0.03 -3.62 -0.70
N TRP A 157 0.01 -4.91 -0.44
CA TRP A 157 0.66 -5.90 -1.31
C TRP A 157 0.01 -5.95 -2.69
N SER A 158 -1.32 -5.95 -2.73
CA SER A 158 -2.07 -5.91 -4.00
C SER A 158 -1.77 -4.64 -4.80
N LEU A 159 -1.68 -3.48 -4.15
CA LEU A 159 -1.29 -2.22 -4.80
C LEU A 159 0.12 -2.29 -5.40
N MET A 160 1.06 -2.93 -4.70
CA MET A 160 2.42 -3.15 -5.22
C MET A 160 2.41 -4.03 -6.47
N ASP A 161 1.65 -5.12 -6.47
CA ASP A 161 1.52 -6.02 -7.62
C ASP A 161 0.86 -5.30 -8.82
N MET A 162 -0.16 -4.49 -8.56
CA MET A 162 -0.81 -3.67 -9.59
C MET A 162 0.16 -2.63 -10.16
N TYR A 163 0.95 -1.96 -9.33
CA TYR A 163 2.00 -1.03 -9.75
C TYR A 163 3.03 -1.70 -10.67
N MET A 164 3.54 -2.88 -10.28
CA MET A 164 4.49 -3.65 -11.09
C MET A 164 3.88 -4.08 -12.43
N THR A 165 2.60 -4.42 -12.44
CA THR A 165 1.86 -4.76 -13.67
C THR A 165 1.75 -3.55 -14.58
N ASN A 166 1.45 -2.36 -14.05
CA ASN A 166 1.37 -1.12 -14.82
C ASN A 166 2.71 -0.76 -15.46
N ILE A 167 3.83 -0.87 -14.70
CA ILE A 167 5.18 -0.68 -15.26
C ILE A 167 5.46 -1.67 -16.39
N SER A 168 5.15 -2.95 -16.18
CA SER A 168 5.34 -3.98 -17.20
C SER A 168 4.54 -3.69 -18.46
N ASN A 169 3.30 -3.25 -18.33
CA ASN A 169 2.45 -2.87 -19.45
C ASN A 169 3.02 -1.68 -20.22
N LYS A 170 3.47 -0.62 -19.52
CA LYS A 170 4.13 0.53 -20.17
C LYS A 170 5.40 0.13 -20.91
N MET A 171 6.24 -0.71 -20.29
CA MET A 171 7.44 -1.23 -20.94
C MET A 171 7.10 -2.04 -22.20
N ASN A 172 6.06 -2.87 -22.14
CA ASN A 172 5.57 -3.61 -23.30
C ASN A 172 5.04 -2.70 -24.41
N GLU A 173 4.38 -1.59 -24.07
CA GLU A 173 3.95 -0.58 -25.05
C GLU A 173 5.14 0.07 -25.76
N VAL A 174 6.18 0.49 -25.02
CA VAL A 174 7.39 1.06 -25.61
C VAL A 174 8.10 0.04 -26.50
N MET A 175 8.25 -1.20 -26.02
CA MET A 175 8.85 -2.30 -26.80
C MET A 175 8.04 -2.61 -28.05
N LYS A 176 6.72 -2.54 -28.01
CA LYS A 176 5.82 -2.72 -29.14
C LYS A 176 6.06 -1.64 -30.22
N VAL A 177 6.12 -0.37 -29.81
CA VAL A 177 6.39 0.74 -30.74
C VAL A 177 7.78 0.58 -31.40
N LEU A 178 8.81 0.27 -30.60
CA LEU A 178 10.15 0.04 -31.11
C LEU A 178 10.20 -1.12 -32.09
N THR A 179 9.50 -2.22 -31.77
CA THR A 179 9.42 -3.40 -32.64
C THR A 179 8.72 -3.07 -33.96
N ILE A 180 7.64 -2.31 -33.95
CA ILE A 180 6.93 -1.88 -35.15
C ILE A 180 7.88 -1.08 -36.05
N ILE A 181 8.56 -0.06 -35.50
CA ILE A 181 9.49 0.77 -36.24
C ILE A 181 10.62 -0.08 -36.82
N ALA A 182 11.29 -0.89 -36.00
CA ALA A 182 12.38 -1.73 -36.44
C ALA A 182 11.96 -2.71 -37.56
N THR A 183 10.84 -3.40 -37.39
CA THR A 183 10.36 -4.40 -38.36
C THR A 183 9.98 -3.79 -39.70
N ILE A 184 9.49 -2.55 -39.71
CA ILE A 184 9.18 -1.84 -40.95
C ILE A 184 10.46 -1.33 -41.65
N PHE A 185 11.39 -0.73 -40.90
CA PHE A 185 12.54 -0.07 -41.49
C PHE A 185 13.69 -1.01 -41.84
N ILE A 186 13.91 -2.12 -41.13
CA ILE A 186 15.01 -3.06 -41.41
C ILE A 186 14.96 -3.60 -42.83
N PRO A 187 13.87 -4.15 -43.38
CA PRO A 187 13.85 -4.63 -44.75
C PRO A 187 13.97 -3.51 -45.76
N LEU A 188 13.42 -2.32 -45.48
CA LEU A 188 13.53 -1.16 -46.38
C LEU A 188 14.96 -0.64 -46.48
N THR A 189 15.64 -0.51 -45.33
CA THR A 189 17.06 -0.08 -45.30
C THR A 189 17.98 -1.14 -45.89
N PHE A 190 17.68 -2.40 -45.75
CA PHE A 190 18.42 -3.50 -46.38
C PHE A 190 18.34 -3.39 -47.90
N ILE A 191 17.14 -3.21 -48.48
CA ILE A 191 16.96 -3.02 -49.94
C ILE A 191 17.71 -1.78 -50.40
N ALA A 192 17.49 -0.62 -49.72
CA ALA A 192 18.18 0.62 -50.05
C ALA A 192 19.70 0.48 -49.95
N GLY A 193 20.20 -0.26 -48.96
CA GLY A 193 21.63 -0.55 -48.79
C GLY A 193 22.24 -1.37 -49.90
N ILE A 194 21.54 -2.39 -50.42
CA ILE A 194 22.02 -3.19 -51.54
C ILE A 194 22.17 -2.31 -52.79
N TYR A 195 21.16 -1.50 -53.11
CA TYR A 195 21.19 -0.62 -54.28
C TYR A 195 22.04 0.65 -54.07
N GLY A 196 22.47 0.92 -52.84
CA GLY A 196 23.46 1.95 -52.52
C GLY A 196 24.91 1.48 -52.56
N MET A 197 25.19 0.22 -52.92
CA MET A 197 26.57 -0.32 -53.00
C MET A 197 27.27 0.16 -54.26
N ASN A 198 28.56 0.39 -54.16
CA ASN A 198 29.41 0.87 -55.29
C ASN A 198 29.98 -0.30 -56.13
N PHE A 199 29.14 -1.24 -56.55
CA PHE A 199 29.57 -2.27 -57.49
C PHE A 199 29.52 -1.75 -58.93
N GLU A 200 30.53 -2.09 -59.78
CA GLU A 200 30.58 -1.69 -61.19
C GLU A 200 29.43 -2.28 -62.02
N TYR A 201 28.93 -3.45 -61.62
CA TYR A 201 27.85 -4.12 -62.34
C TYR A 201 26.76 -4.59 -61.38
N ILE A 202 25.61 -3.92 -61.42
CA ILE A 202 24.35 -4.36 -60.80
C ILE A 202 23.34 -4.49 -61.96
N PRO A 203 22.86 -5.72 -62.26
CA PRO A 203 22.02 -5.96 -63.47
C PRO A 203 20.77 -5.07 -63.53
N GLU A 204 20.11 -4.79 -62.39
CA GLU A 204 18.87 -4.04 -62.28
C GLU A 204 19.05 -2.53 -62.55
N LEU A 205 20.26 -1.99 -62.39
CA LEU A 205 20.54 -0.58 -62.66
C LEU A 205 20.52 -0.25 -64.16
N GLN A 206 20.64 -1.27 -65.03
CA GLN A 206 20.55 -1.08 -66.49
C GLN A 206 19.10 -1.00 -66.98
N LEU A 207 18.11 -1.35 -66.15
CA LEU A 207 16.70 -1.20 -66.49
C LEU A 207 16.27 0.25 -66.51
N LYS A 208 15.72 0.72 -67.64
CA LYS A 208 15.29 2.10 -67.81
C LYS A 208 14.35 2.66 -66.75
N ASN A 209 13.56 1.77 -66.08
CA ASN A 209 12.62 2.10 -65.04
C ASN A 209 12.93 1.39 -63.71
N GLY A 210 14.14 0.85 -63.50
CA GLY A 210 14.55 0.08 -62.31
C GLY A 210 14.31 0.82 -60.97
N TYR A 211 14.60 2.11 -60.98
CA TYR A 211 14.34 2.98 -59.80
C TYR A 211 12.88 2.93 -59.32
N PHE A 212 11.92 3.07 -60.24
CA PHE A 212 10.49 3.05 -59.91
C PHE A 212 10.00 1.69 -59.48
N TYR A 213 10.56 0.58 -59.99
CA TYR A 213 10.23 -0.78 -59.52
C TYR A 213 10.69 -1.01 -58.13
N ILE A 214 11.89 -0.56 -57.75
CA ILE A 214 12.39 -0.68 -56.35
C ILE A 214 11.55 0.14 -55.41
N TRP A 215 11.21 1.37 -55.75
CA TRP A 215 10.30 2.21 -54.97
C TRP A 215 8.92 1.56 -54.80
N GLY A 216 8.37 1.00 -55.86
CA GLY A 216 7.10 0.26 -55.81
C GLY A 216 7.16 -0.92 -54.84
N LEU A 217 8.26 -1.70 -54.88
CA LEU A 217 8.49 -2.83 -53.98
C LEU A 217 8.59 -2.38 -52.49
N MET A 218 9.34 -1.32 -52.22
CA MET A 218 9.50 -0.76 -50.89
C MET A 218 8.16 -0.26 -50.33
N ILE A 219 7.36 0.43 -51.14
CA ILE A 219 6.01 0.90 -50.75
C ILE A 219 5.08 -0.29 -50.47
N LEU A 220 5.13 -1.33 -51.29
CA LEU A 220 4.33 -2.54 -51.12
C LEU A 220 4.69 -3.25 -49.79
N ILE A 221 5.97 -3.37 -49.47
CA ILE A 221 6.46 -3.93 -48.18
C ILE A 221 5.98 -3.06 -47.01
N PHE A 222 6.13 -1.73 -47.15
CA PHE A 222 5.69 -0.80 -46.08
C PHE A 222 4.19 -0.91 -45.79
N ILE A 223 3.35 -0.88 -46.83
CA ILE A 223 1.89 -1.02 -46.68
C ILE A 223 1.53 -2.40 -46.15
N GLY A 224 2.17 -3.45 -46.64
CA GLY A 224 1.96 -4.84 -46.15
C GLY A 224 2.25 -4.96 -44.66
N MET A 225 3.36 -4.36 -44.19
CA MET A 225 3.71 -4.35 -42.77
C MET A 225 2.73 -3.54 -41.89
N LEU A 226 2.29 -2.37 -42.36
CA LEU A 226 1.25 -1.60 -41.67
C LEU A 226 -0.06 -2.38 -41.55
N TYR A 227 -0.48 -3.04 -42.63
CA TYR A 227 -1.67 -3.89 -42.62
C TYR A 227 -1.53 -5.06 -41.64
N TYR A 228 -0.36 -5.70 -41.60
CA TYR A 228 -0.06 -6.80 -40.68
C TYR A 228 -0.17 -6.35 -39.20
N PHE A 229 0.44 -5.20 -38.84
CA PHE A 229 0.38 -4.67 -37.47
C PHE A 229 -1.01 -4.21 -37.08
N LYS A 230 -1.75 -3.58 -38.00
CA LYS A 230 -3.16 -3.21 -37.78
C LYS A 230 -4.05 -4.44 -37.55
N ARG A 231 -3.84 -5.51 -38.31
CA ARG A 231 -4.57 -6.77 -38.07
C ARG A 231 -4.24 -7.42 -36.73
N LYS A 232 -3.00 -7.27 -36.26
CA LYS A 232 -2.58 -7.71 -34.93
C LYS A 232 -3.01 -6.80 -33.78
N LYS A 233 -3.70 -5.69 -34.04
CA LYS A 233 -4.07 -4.66 -33.07
C LYS A 233 -2.86 -4.09 -32.31
N TRP A 234 -1.75 -3.95 -33.02
CA TRP A 234 -0.54 -3.32 -32.49
C TRP A 234 -0.48 -1.82 -32.83
N LEU A 235 -1.23 -1.43 -33.84
CA LEU A 235 -1.51 -0.05 -34.29
C LEU A 235 -2.97 0.26 -34.03
#